data_d8a58bb8e9ed52250cf7f9622b21f55a
#
_entry.id   d8a58bb8e9ed52250cf7f9622b21f55a
#
_cell.length_a   1.000
_cell.length_b   1.000
_cell.length_c   1.000
_cell.angle_alpha   90.00
_cell.angle_beta   90.00
_cell.angle_gamma   90.00
#
_symmetry.space_group_name_H-M   'P 1'
#
loop_
_entity.id
_entity.type
_entity.pdbx_description
1 polymer ?
#
loop_
_entity_poly.entity_id
_entity_poly.type
_entity_poly.pdbx_seq_one_letter_code
_entity_poly.pdbx_strand_id
1 'polypeptide(L)'
;RVRSEFVLRASHELRTPVTGMHMAFGLFRERAKFPAESREADLLDTVNEEMQRLMQLINDLLNFSRYQNGLQKLTLGPCDVTDLLENARGRFTELANAQDIELLVEAQSELPRLYADQVQLERVLDNLLGNALRHTANGGQIRLQARRHGERVIISVEDNGEGIAYGQQGRIFEPFVQVGRKKGGAGLGLALCKEIVQLHGGRMGVYSRPGQGTQFYMALPL
;
A
#
# COMPACT_ATOMS: atom_id res chain seq x y z
N ARG A 1 -9.76 20.58 13.40
CA ARG A 1 -11.05 20.37 12.68
C ARG A 1 -11.08 21.12 11.34
N VAL A 2 -10.90 22.44 11.29
CA VAL A 2 -10.97 23.27 10.06
C VAL A 2 -10.00 22.79 8.97
N ARG A 3 -8.78 22.38 9.33
CA ARG A 3 -7.74 21.89 8.38
C ARG A 3 -8.15 20.59 7.70
N SER A 4 -8.84 19.72 8.39
CA SER A 4 -9.25 18.41 7.88
C SER A 4 -10.47 18.48 6.96
N GLU A 5 -11.44 19.36 7.27
CA GLU A 5 -12.60 19.62 6.41
C GLU A 5 -12.18 20.27 5.09
N PHE A 6 -11.20 21.18 5.15
CA PHE A 6 -10.63 21.78 3.93
C PHE A 6 -9.98 20.72 3.04
N VAL A 7 -9.18 19.81 3.60
CA VAL A 7 -8.55 18.72 2.84
C VAL A 7 -9.59 17.79 2.22
N LEU A 8 -10.66 17.46 2.94
CA LEU A 8 -11.76 16.63 2.41
C LEU A 8 -12.46 17.30 1.23
N ARG A 9 -12.82 18.59 1.34
CA ARG A 9 -13.47 19.34 0.28
C ARG A 9 -12.54 19.50 -0.94
N ALA A 10 -11.31 19.97 -0.73
CA ALA A 10 -10.34 20.15 -1.78
C ALA A 10 -10.08 18.86 -2.58
N SER A 11 -9.93 17.74 -1.88
CA SER A 11 -9.69 16.46 -2.54
C SER A 11 -10.92 15.94 -3.30
N HIS A 12 -12.14 16.24 -2.82
CA HIS A 12 -13.37 15.91 -3.54
C HIS A 12 -13.51 16.75 -4.82
N GLU A 13 -13.18 18.05 -4.71
CA GLU A 13 -13.21 18.98 -5.86
C GLU A 13 -12.09 18.71 -6.86
N LEU A 14 -10.96 18.14 -6.44
CA LEU A 14 -9.89 17.72 -7.33
C LEU A 14 -10.19 16.39 -8.04
N ARG A 15 -10.91 15.47 -7.40
CA ARG A 15 -11.23 14.16 -7.99
C ARG A 15 -12.05 14.30 -9.27
N THR A 16 -13.06 15.14 -9.28
CA THR A 16 -13.99 15.30 -10.40
C THR A 16 -13.28 15.72 -11.69
N PRO A 17 -12.49 16.82 -11.73
CA PRO A 17 -11.79 17.22 -12.95
C PRO A 17 -10.71 16.20 -13.36
N VAL A 18 -10.01 15.57 -12.42
CA VAL A 18 -8.99 14.58 -12.75
C VAL A 18 -9.62 13.33 -13.34
N THR A 19 -10.76 12.86 -12.80
CA THR A 19 -11.51 11.75 -13.40
C THR A 19 -11.98 12.11 -14.81
N GLY A 20 -12.48 13.32 -15.02
CA GLY A 20 -12.87 13.81 -16.35
C GLY A 20 -11.70 13.83 -17.34
N MET A 21 -10.54 14.32 -16.91
CA MET A 21 -9.31 14.30 -17.72
C MET A 21 -8.87 12.87 -18.06
N HIS A 22 -8.90 11.96 -17.10
CA HIS A 22 -8.52 10.57 -17.31
C HIS A 22 -9.46 9.87 -18.30
N MET A 23 -10.77 10.07 -18.19
CA MET A 23 -11.74 9.53 -19.14
C MET A 23 -11.56 10.10 -20.55
N ALA A 24 -11.38 11.42 -20.68
CA ALA A 24 -11.16 12.08 -21.97
C ALA A 24 -9.85 11.60 -22.63
N PHE A 25 -8.80 11.43 -21.81
CA PHE A 25 -7.53 10.91 -22.28
C PHE A 25 -7.61 9.45 -22.70
N GLY A 26 -8.35 8.59 -21.97
CA GLY A 26 -8.61 7.21 -22.35
C GLY A 26 -9.29 7.10 -23.72
N LEU A 27 -10.33 7.92 -23.96
CA LEU A 27 -10.99 7.97 -25.24
C LEU A 27 -10.07 8.47 -26.38
N PHE A 28 -9.21 9.45 -26.09
CA PHE A 28 -8.20 9.91 -27.04
C PHE A 28 -7.21 8.78 -27.39
N ARG A 29 -6.70 8.08 -26.39
CA ARG A 29 -5.75 6.97 -26.56
C ARG A 29 -6.34 5.82 -27.39
N GLU A 30 -7.61 5.46 -27.19
CA GLU A 30 -8.30 4.43 -27.98
C GLU A 30 -8.42 4.82 -29.46
N ARG A 31 -8.55 6.13 -29.74
CA ARG A 31 -8.68 6.64 -31.12
C ARG A 31 -7.36 6.99 -31.78
N ALA A 32 -6.34 7.28 -30.98
CA ALA A 32 -5.01 7.60 -31.45
C ALA A 32 -4.32 6.33 -31.98
N LYS A 33 -4.11 6.29 -33.30
CA LYS A 33 -3.43 5.16 -33.98
C LYS A 33 -1.95 5.50 -34.16
N PHE A 34 -1.19 5.52 -33.07
CA PHE A 34 0.26 5.65 -33.15
C PHE A 34 0.92 4.27 -33.24
N PRO A 35 2.05 4.14 -33.98
CA PRO A 35 2.84 2.93 -33.93
C PRO A 35 3.29 2.64 -32.49
N ALA A 36 3.28 1.35 -32.09
CA ALA A 36 3.56 0.94 -30.71
C ALA A 36 4.94 1.40 -30.18
N GLU A 37 5.92 1.53 -31.08
CA GLU A 37 7.29 1.98 -30.76
C GLU A 37 7.54 3.45 -31.10
N SER A 38 6.48 4.27 -31.22
CA SER A 38 6.62 5.68 -31.51
C SER A 38 6.79 6.50 -30.22
N ARG A 39 7.48 7.64 -30.33
CA ARG A 39 7.64 8.60 -29.23
C ARG A 39 6.29 9.11 -28.72
N GLU A 40 5.31 9.21 -29.58
CA GLU A 40 3.93 9.60 -29.27
C GLU A 40 3.25 8.56 -28.38
N ALA A 41 3.44 7.26 -28.67
CA ALA A 41 2.94 6.16 -27.82
C ALA A 41 3.56 6.21 -26.42
N ASP A 42 4.88 6.37 -26.32
CA ASP A 42 5.60 6.50 -25.04
C ASP A 42 5.10 7.72 -24.22
N LEU A 43 4.85 8.86 -24.89
CA LEU A 43 4.30 10.04 -24.22
C LEU A 43 2.88 9.80 -23.71
N LEU A 44 2.03 9.11 -24.49
CA LEU A 44 0.69 8.75 -24.04
C LEU A 44 0.70 7.82 -22.83
N ASP A 45 1.59 6.84 -22.83
CA ASP A 45 1.75 5.94 -21.70
C ASP A 45 2.23 6.71 -20.45
N THR A 46 3.21 7.59 -20.60
CA THR A 46 3.70 8.45 -19.50
C THR A 46 2.58 9.31 -18.92
N VAL A 47 1.77 9.95 -19.77
CA VAL A 47 0.64 10.79 -19.31
C VAL A 47 -0.40 9.94 -18.59
N ASN A 48 -0.70 8.75 -19.10
CA ASN A 48 -1.65 7.83 -18.45
C ASN A 48 -1.16 7.38 -17.06
N GLU A 49 0.11 7.02 -16.95
CA GLU A 49 0.73 6.64 -15.68
C GLU A 49 0.69 7.79 -14.65
N GLU A 50 1.04 9.01 -15.06
CA GLU A 50 1.02 10.16 -14.15
C GLU A 50 -0.41 10.56 -13.76
N MET A 51 -1.40 10.40 -14.64
CA MET A 51 -2.80 10.63 -14.30
C MET A 51 -3.31 9.58 -13.29
N GLN A 52 -3.01 8.30 -13.49
CA GLN A 52 -3.35 7.23 -12.55
C GLN A 52 -2.69 7.48 -11.19
N ARG A 53 -1.42 7.90 -11.21
CA ARG A 53 -0.69 8.28 -10.00
C ARG A 53 -1.37 9.43 -9.27
N LEU A 54 -1.77 10.49 -9.97
CA LEU A 54 -2.47 11.63 -9.38
C LEU A 54 -3.81 11.21 -8.77
N MET A 55 -4.59 10.37 -9.45
CA MET A 55 -5.84 9.82 -8.91
C MET A 55 -5.60 9.04 -7.63
N GLN A 56 -4.57 8.21 -7.59
CA GLN A 56 -4.19 7.46 -6.39
C GLN A 56 -3.82 8.40 -5.23
N LEU A 57 -3.03 9.46 -5.50
CA LEU A 57 -2.68 10.48 -4.50
C LEU A 57 -3.91 11.15 -3.89
N ILE A 58 -4.86 11.55 -4.72
CA ILE A 58 -6.12 12.18 -4.28
C ILE A 58 -6.93 11.20 -3.42
N ASN A 59 -7.04 9.95 -3.84
CA ASN A 59 -7.75 8.91 -3.09
C ASN A 59 -7.10 8.63 -1.74
N ASP A 60 -5.77 8.55 -1.69
CA ASP A 60 -5.03 8.32 -0.45
C ASP A 60 -5.18 9.49 0.52
N LEU A 61 -5.14 10.72 0.02
CA LEU A 61 -5.36 11.93 0.81
C LEU A 61 -6.78 11.98 1.39
N LEU A 62 -7.81 11.68 0.58
CA LEU A 62 -9.18 11.59 1.04
C LEU A 62 -9.37 10.54 2.12
N ASN A 63 -8.83 9.35 1.90
CA ASN A 63 -8.93 8.26 2.86
C ASN A 63 -8.21 8.62 4.15
N PHE A 64 -6.96 9.09 4.08
CA PHE A 64 -6.20 9.53 5.23
C PHE A 64 -6.97 10.59 6.05
N SER A 65 -7.55 11.59 5.37
CA SER A 65 -8.36 12.62 6.01
C SER A 65 -9.61 12.04 6.71
N ARG A 66 -10.28 11.05 6.09
CA ARG A 66 -11.45 10.37 6.72
C ARG A 66 -11.07 9.60 7.98
N TYR A 67 -9.93 8.91 7.96
CA TYR A 67 -9.41 8.18 9.12
C TYR A 67 -9.04 9.14 10.26
N GLN A 68 -8.27 10.17 9.95
CA GLN A 68 -7.85 11.20 10.92
C GLN A 68 -9.03 11.90 11.63
N ASN A 69 -10.16 12.04 10.95
CA ASN A 69 -11.35 12.67 11.51
C ASN A 69 -12.33 11.69 12.18
N GLY A 70 -11.98 10.41 12.27
CA GLY A 70 -12.87 9.39 12.85
C GLY A 70 -14.15 9.17 12.03
N LEU A 71 -14.19 9.60 10.76
CA LEU A 71 -15.33 9.42 9.86
C LEU A 71 -15.38 8.02 9.25
N GLN A 72 -14.27 7.30 9.26
CA GLN A 72 -14.20 5.94 8.79
C GLN A 72 -14.58 4.98 9.92
N LYS A 73 -15.61 4.20 9.70
CA LYS A 73 -16.01 3.10 10.57
C LYS A 73 -15.53 1.79 9.96
N LEU A 74 -15.08 0.86 10.83
CA LEU A 74 -14.74 -0.48 10.40
C LEU A 74 -16.00 -1.34 10.26
N THR A 75 -16.03 -2.18 9.23
CA THR A 75 -17.03 -3.25 9.08
C THR A 75 -16.40 -4.55 9.55
N LEU A 76 -16.47 -4.77 10.87
CA LEU A 76 -15.85 -5.93 11.50
C LEU A 76 -16.61 -7.22 11.20
N GLY A 77 -15.87 -8.28 10.90
CA GLY A 77 -16.38 -9.63 10.69
C GLY A 77 -15.30 -10.69 10.92
N PRO A 78 -15.66 -11.98 10.88
CA PRO A 78 -14.68 -13.06 11.00
C PRO A 78 -13.72 -13.03 9.80
N CYS A 79 -12.43 -12.93 10.09
CA CYS A 79 -11.36 -12.85 9.10
C CYS A 79 -10.37 -14.01 9.33
N ASP A 80 -10.20 -14.84 8.31
CA ASP A 80 -9.18 -15.88 8.29
C ASP A 80 -7.85 -15.27 7.82
N VAL A 81 -6.83 -15.37 8.67
CA VAL A 81 -5.53 -14.74 8.39
C VAL A 81 -4.79 -15.45 7.26
N THR A 82 -4.93 -16.77 7.16
CA THR A 82 -4.27 -17.55 6.10
C THR A 82 -4.86 -17.17 4.73
N ASP A 83 -6.19 -17.10 4.64
CA ASP A 83 -6.87 -16.66 3.41
C ASP A 83 -6.50 -15.22 3.04
N LEU A 84 -6.37 -14.34 4.04
CA LEU A 84 -5.95 -12.95 3.84
C LEU A 84 -4.56 -12.86 3.19
N LEU A 85 -3.59 -13.67 3.67
CA LEU A 85 -2.23 -13.69 3.11
C LEU A 85 -2.20 -14.32 1.71
N GLU A 86 -2.92 -15.42 1.49
CA GLU A 86 -2.97 -16.10 0.19
C GLU A 86 -3.64 -15.23 -0.88
N ASN A 87 -4.71 -14.52 -0.53
CA ASN A 87 -5.35 -13.58 -1.42
C ASN A 87 -4.40 -12.41 -1.78
N ALA A 88 -3.66 -11.88 -0.80
CA ALA A 88 -2.65 -10.85 -1.05
C ALA A 88 -1.54 -11.37 -1.98
N ARG A 89 -1.02 -12.59 -1.73
CA ARG A 89 -0.05 -13.23 -2.61
C ARG A 89 -0.58 -13.34 -4.04
N GLY A 90 -1.82 -13.83 -4.21
CA GLY A 90 -2.43 -14.00 -5.53
C GLY A 90 -2.49 -12.70 -6.33
N ARG A 91 -2.83 -11.57 -5.68
CA ARG A 91 -2.88 -10.25 -6.34
C ARG A 91 -1.52 -9.75 -6.81
N PHE A 92 -0.43 -10.13 -6.13
CA PHE A 92 0.91 -9.60 -6.41
C PHE A 92 1.84 -10.58 -7.13
N THR A 93 1.41 -11.83 -7.37
CA THR A 93 2.23 -12.88 -8.00
C THR A 93 2.74 -12.46 -9.39
N GLU A 94 1.88 -11.92 -10.25
CA GLU A 94 2.30 -11.50 -11.60
C GLU A 94 3.30 -10.35 -11.57
N LEU A 95 3.09 -9.37 -10.68
CA LEU A 95 4.01 -8.23 -10.50
C LEU A 95 5.36 -8.67 -9.95
N ALA A 96 5.37 -9.62 -9.02
CA ALA A 96 6.60 -10.19 -8.47
C ALA A 96 7.36 -10.98 -9.53
N ASN A 97 6.67 -11.83 -10.29
CA ASN A 97 7.26 -12.62 -11.38
C ASN A 97 7.87 -11.72 -12.47
N ALA A 98 7.20 -10.61 -12.82
CA ALA A 98 7.71 -9.65 -13.81
C ALA A 98 9.04 -8.99 -13.38
N GLN A 99 9.35 -8.98 -12.10
CA GLN A 99 10.60 -8.47 -11.52
C GLN A 99 11.55 -9.58 -11.04
N ASP A 100 11.24 -10.84 -11.36
CA ASP A 100 12.00 -12.01 -10.89
C ASP A 100 12.13 -12.05 -9.34
N ILE A 101 11.08 -11.62 -8.64
CA ILE A 101 11.03 -11.60 -7.17
C ILE A 101 10.24 -12.80 -6.67
N GLU A 102 10.84 -13.56 -5.76
CA GLU A 102 10.18 -14.68 -5.09
C GLU A 102 9.23 -14.17 -4.00
N LEU A 103 7.95 -14.53 -4.08
CA LEU A 103 6.91 -14.15 -3.12
C LEU A 103 6.44 -15.37 -2.33
N LEU A 104 6.81 -15.44 -1.05
CA LEU A 104 6.54 -16.56 -0.15
C LEU A 104 5.45 -16.21 0.87
N VAL A 105 4.65 -17.21 1.26
CA VAL A 105 3.69 -17.12 2.38
C VAL A 105 4.03 -18.16 3.42
N GLU A 106 4.18 -17.72 4.65
CA GLU A 106 4.49 -18.56 5.82
C GLU A 106 3.49 -18.23 6.95
N ALA A 107 2.41 -18.96 7.02
CA ALA A 107 1.45 -18.85 8.12
C ALA A 107 1.68 -19.96 9.12
N GLN A 108 1.69 -19.63 10.41
CA GLN A 108 1.67 -20.61 11.47
C GLN A 108 0.40 -21.47 11.34
N SER A 109 0.51 -22.78 11.56
CA SER A 109 -0.64 -23.68 11.60
C SER A 109 -1.62 -23.28 12.72
N GLU A 110 -2.92 -23.42 12.44
CA GLU A 110 -3.99 -23.17 13.42
C GLU A 110 -4.02 -21.76 14.00
N LEU A 111 -3.86 -20.74 13.13
CA LEU A 111 -4.07 -19.37 13.56
C LEU A 111 -5.54 -19.13 13.94
N PRO A 112 -5.80 -18.40 15.04
CA PRO A 112 -7.15 -18.02 15.39
C PRO A 112 -7.71 -17.02 14.35
N ARG A 113 -9.02 -17.10 14.10
CA ARG A 113 -9.70 -16.08 13.29
C ARG A 113 -9.70 -14.75 14.03
N LEU A 114 -9.44 -13.68 13.29
CA LEU A 114 -9.58 -12.33 13.79
C LEU A 114 -11.03 -11.84 13.60
N TYR A 115 -11.46 -10.93 14.44
CA TYR A 115 -12.66 -10.14 14.20
C TYR A 115 -12.25 -8.76 13.69
N ALA A 116 -12.19 -8.62 12.37
CA ALA A 116 -11.55 -7.50 11.70
C ALA A 116 -12.29 -7.07 10.42
N ASP A 117 -12.00 -5.87 9.92
CA ASP A 117 -12.42 -5.44 8.60
C ASP A 117 -11.42 -5.97 7.56
N GLN A 118 -11.79 -7.09 6.92
CA GLN A 118 -10.92 -7.77 5.95
C GLN A 118 -10.50 -6.84 4.82
N VAL A 119 -11.41 -6.03 4.28
CA VAL A 119 -11.10 -5.12 3.16
C VAL A 119 -10.04 -4.10 3.55
N GLN A 120 -10.09 -3.59 4.77
CA GLN A 120 -9.10 -2.65 5.26
C GLN A 120 -7.74 -3.32 5.55
N LEU A 121 -7.74 -4.55 6.06
CA LEU A 121 -6.50 -5.31 6.23
C LEU A 121 -5.86 -5.71 4.89
N GLU A 122 -6.66 -6.08 3.89
CA GLU A 122 -6.17 -6.30 2.53
C GLU A 122 -5.49 -5.05 1.97
N ARG A 123 -6.07 -3.88 2.20
CA ARG A 123 -5.47 -2.60 1.81
C ARG A 123 -4.13 -2.34 2.50
N VAL A 124 -4.00 -2.70 3.78
CA VAL A 124 -2.70 -2.62 4.49
C VAL A 124 -1.68 -3.52 3.81
N LEU A 125 -2.03 -4.78 3.53
CA LEU A 125 -1.12 -5.73 2.87
C LEU A 125 -0.73 -5.26 1.48
N ASP A 126 -1.67 -4.74 0.68
CA ASP A 126 -1.39 -4.22 -0.66
C ASP A 126 -0.40 -3.04 -0.63
N ASN A 127 -0.53 -2.13 0.34
CA ASN A 127 0.43 -1.05 0.54
C ASN A 127 1.83 -1.57 0.94
N LEU A 128 1.89 -2.55 1.85
CA LEU A 128 3.17 -3.12 2.30
C LEU A 128 3.85 -3.92 1.18
N LEU A 129 3.10 -4.73 0.44
CA LEU A 129 3.62 -5.50 -0.70
C LEU A 129 4.07 -4.59 -1.84
N GLY A 130 3.31 -3.55 -2.15
CA GLY A 130 3.69 -2.55 -3.15
C GLY A 130 4.99 -1.82 -2.77
N ASN A 131 5.19 -1.53 -1.48
CA ASN A 131 6.46 -0.98 -0.99
C ASN A 131 7.59 -2.01 -1.11
N ALA A 132 7.39 -3.25 -0.68
CA ALA A 132 8.39 -4.30 -0.76
C ALA A 132 8.85 -4.52 -2.22
N LEU A 133 7.93 -4.66 -3.17
CA LEU A 133 8.26 -4.80 -4.61
C LEU A 133 9.05 -3.61 -5.14
N ARG A 134 8.72 -2.40 -4.72
CA ARG A 134 9.41 -1.19 -5.17
C ARG A 134 10.85 -1.12 -4.70
N HIS A 135 11.14 -1.58 -3.49
CA HIS A 135 12.44 -1.46 -2.84
C HIS A 135 13.29 -2.74 -2.90
N THR A 136 12.74 -3.83 -3.42
CA THR A 136 13.47 -5.07 -3.69
C THR A 136 14.07 -5.03 -5.09
N ALA A 137 15.30 -5.51 -5.25
CA ALA A 137 15.93 -5.66 -6.55
C ALA A 137 15.40 -6.91 -7.27
N ASN A 138 15.55 -6.96 -8.60
CA ASN A 138 15.25 -8.15 -9.38
C ASN A 138 16.07 -9.34 -8.84
N GLY A 139 15.45 -10.52 -8.78
CA GLY A 139 16.03 -11.71 -8.16
C GLY A 139 15.95 -11.72 -6.63
N GLY A 140 15.25 -10.76 -6.02
CA GLY A 140 15.06 -10.68 -4.58
C GLY A 140 13.94 -11.57 -4.06
N GLN A 141 13.64 -11.41 -2.77
CA GLN A 141 12.63 -12.21 -2.07
C GLN A 141 11.76 -11.31 -1.18
N ILE A 142 10.46 -11.60 -1.19
CA ILE A 142 9.47 -11.00 -0.29
C ILE A 142 8.74 -12.13 0.43
N ARG A 143 8.56 -11.99 1.73
CA ARG A 143 7.93 -12.98 2.59
C ARG A 143 6.76 -12.38 3.37
N LEU A 144 5.58 -12.96 3.19
CA LEU A 144 4.39 -12.70 4.00
C LEU A 144 4.34 -13.73 5.14
N GLN A 145 4.27 -13.26 6.37
CA GLN A 145 4.25 -14.16 7.52
C GLN A 145 3.09 -13.83 8.46
N ALA A 146 2.53 -14.84 9.09
CA ALA A 146 1.59 -14.67 10.19
C ALA A 146 1.86 -15.66 11.31
N ARG A 147 1.85 -15.16 12.56
CA ARG A 147 2.05 -15.98 13.76
C ARG A 147 1.23 -15.45 14.93
N ARG A 148 0.82 -16.34 15.81
CA ARG A 148 0.25 -15.96 17.10
C ARG A 148 1.36 -15.60 18.09
N HIS A 149 1.15 -14.52 18.84
CA HIS A 149 1.99 -14.14 19.96
C HIS A 149 1.12 -13.66 21.13
N GLY A 150 0.90 -14.52 22.10
CA GLY A 150 -0.04 -14.26 23.20
C GLY A 150 -1.46 -14.03 22.69
N GLU A 151 -2.04 -12.92 23.09
CA GLU A 151 -3.39 -12.46 22.70
C GLU A 151 -3.39 -11.61 21.41
N ARG A 152 -2.39 -11.82 20.54
CA ARG A 152 -2.28 -11.10 19.28
C ARG A 152 -1.87 -12.02 18.13
N VAL A 153 -2.30 -11.66 16.93
CA VAL A 153 -1.73 -12.16 15.69
C VAL A 153 -0.80 -11.11 15.12
N ILE A 154 0.42 -11.51 14.82
CA ILE A 154 1.41 -10.67 14.15
C ILE A 154 1.44 -11.08 12.68
N ILE A 155 1.14 -10.14 11.80
CA ILE A 155 1.25 -10.28 10.35
C ILE A 155 2.39 -9.38 9.90
N SER A 156 3.31 -9.89 9.08
CA SER A 156 4.45 -9.13 8.57
C SER A 156 4.71 -9.35 7.09
N VAL A 157 5.26 -8.32 6.48
CA VAL A 157 5.83 -8.32 5.11
C VAL A 157 7.31 -8.01 5.25
N GLU A 158 8.15 -8.95 4.86
CA GLU A 158 9.61 -8.85 4.91
C GLU A 158 10.16 -8.86 3.49
N ASP A 159 11.09 -7.97 3.20
CA ASP A 159 11.85 -7.91 1.95
C ASP A 159 13.36 -7.93 2.22
N ASN A 160 14.13 -8.38 1.25
CA ASN A 160 15.59 -8.34 1.26
C ASN A 160 16.16 -7.17 0.43
N GLY A 161 15.44 -6.06 0.37
CA GLY A 161 15.79 -4.87 -0.41
C GLY A 161 16.84 -3.97 0.23
N GLU A 162 16.82 -2.70 -0.16
CA GLU A 162 17.83 -1.70 0.25
C GLU A 162 17.81 -1.34 1.75
N GLY A 163 16.72 -1.65 2.44
CA GLY A 163 16.54 -1.29 3.85
C GLY A 163 16.33 0.22 4.07
N ILE A 164 16.15 0.61 5.33
CA ILE A 164 15.84 1.97 5.74
C ILE A 164 16.90 2.47 6.72
N ALA A 165 17.48 3.63 6.45
CA ALA A 165 18.45 4.28 7.34
C ALA A 165 17.85 4.51 8.75
N TYR A 166 18.62 4.26 9.79
CA TYR A 166 18.14 4.31 11.19
C TYR A 166 17.50 5.64 11.55
N GLY A 167 18.05 6.76 11.10
CA GLY A 167 17.51 8.10 11.37
C GLY A 167 16.16 8.39 10.69
N GLN A 168 15.73 7.53 9.77
CA GLN A 168 14.49 7.71 9.02
C GLN A 168 13.36 6.79 9.53
N GLN A 169 13.69 5.68 10.20
CA GLN A 169 12.72 4.68 10.63
C GLN A 169 11.64 5.22 11.58
N GLY A 170 11.97 6.20 12.42
CA GLY A 170 11.00 6.83 13.32
C GLY A 170 9.94 7.65 12.60
N ARG A 171 10.20 8.08 11.37
CA ARG A 171 9.36 9.02 10.63
C ARG A 171 8.61 8.41 9.45
N ILE A 172 8.88 7.16 9.07
CA ILE A 172 8.28 6.54 7.88
C ILE A 172 6.76 6.38 7.94
N PHE A 173 6.17 6.42 9.14
CA PHE A 173 4.72 6.41 9.35
C PHE A 173 4.11 7.81 9.44
N GLU A 174 4.91 8.87 9.33
CA GLU A 174 4.41 10.24 9.24
C GLU A 174 3.86 10.50 7.83
N PRO A 175 2.76 11.26 7.70
CA PRO A 175 2.22 11.62 6.40
C PRO A 175 3.23 12.39 5.55
N PHE A 176 3.25 12.13 4.24
CA PHE A 176 4.09 12.79 3.24
C PHE A 176 5.60 12.53 3.39
N VAL A 177 6.00 11.63 4.27
CA VAL A 177 7.39 11.20 4.39
C VAL A 177 7.70 10.13 3.34
N GLN A 178 8.74 10.35 2.58
CA GLN A 178 9.28 9.41 1.60
C GLN A 178 10.74 9.13 1.92
N VAL A 179 11.10 7.85 1.93
CA VAL A 179 12.43 7.36 2.28
C VAL A 179 12.93 6.46 1.16
N GLY A 180 14.24 6.45 0.93
CA GLY A 180 14.87 5.63 -0.10
C GLY A 180 15.17 6.39 -1.39
N ARG A 181 15.87 5.71 -2.32
CA ARG A 181 16.28 6.27 -3.62
C ARG A 181 15.14 6.32 -4.64
N LYS A 182 14.24 5.35 -4.58
CA LYS A 182 13.08 5.25 -5.47
C LYS A 182 11.91 6.02 -4.86
N LYS A 183 11.77 7.29 -5.23
CA LYS A 183 10.62 8.10 -4.84
C LYS A 183 9.39 7.68 -5.67
N GLY A 184 8.33 7.31 -5.00
CA GLY A 184 7.07 6.96 -5.67
C GLY A 184 5.90 6.99 -4.69
N GLY A 185 4.77 7.56 -5.10
CA GLY A 185 3.58 7.73 -4.26
C GLY A 185 3.57 9.05 -3.49
N ALA A 186 2.55 9.25 -2.63
CA ALA A 186 2.34 10.47 -1.83
C ALA A 186 3.09 10.49 -0.49
N GLY A 187 3.68 9.37 -0.08
CA GLY A 187 4.13 9.21 1.31
C GLY A 187 2.96 9.08 2.31
N LEU A 188 1.78 8.67 1.84
CA LEU A 188 0.58 8.48 2.65
C LEU A 188 0.29 7.01 2.96
N GLY A 189 0.83 6.08 2.18
CA GLY A 189 0.50 4.65 2.30
C GLY A 189 0.79 4.07 3.67
N LEU A 190 1.99 4.28 4.23
CA LEU A 190 2.35 3.77 5.55
C LEU A 190 1.60 4.50 6.68
N ALA A 191 1.36 5.80 6.55
CA ALA A 191 0.54 6.56 7.49
C ALA A 191 -0.89 6.01 7.54
N LEU A 192 -1.48 5.72 6.38
CA LEU A 192 -2.80 5.10 6.26
C LEU A 192 -2.83 3.69 6.85
N CYS A 193 -1.81 2.87 6.59
CA CYS A 193 -1.69 1.55 7.21
C CYS A 193 -1.70 1.64 8.74
N LYS A 194 -0.97 2.58 9.31
CA LYS A 194 -0.93 2.81 10.74
C LYS A 194 -2.31 3.17 11.30
N GLU A 195 -3.04 4.09 10.66
CA GLU A 195 -4.40 4.47 11.06
C GLU A 195 -5.37 3.27 11.01
N ILE A 196 -5.35 2.49 9.93
CA ILE A 196 -6.18 1.29 9.80
C ILE A 196 -5.89 0.30 10.94
N VAL A 197 -4.63 0.00 11.19
CA VAL A 197 -4.22 -0.95 12.23
C VAL A 197 -4.59 -0.43 13.63
N GLN A 198 -4.45 0.86 13.89
CA GLN A 198 -4.86 1.49 15.15
C GLN A 198 -6.38 1.41 15.38
N LEU A 199 -7.20 1.61 14.35
CA LEU A 199 -8.65 1.45 14.44
C LEU A 199 -9.07 0.00 14.78
N HIS A 200 -8.26 -0.99 14.40
CA HIS A 200 -8.43 -2.39 14.82
C HIS A 200 -7.89 -2.68 16.24
N GLY A 201 -7.48 -1.66 17.01
CA GLY A 201 -6.86 -1.84 18.32
C GLY A 201 -5.44 -2.43 18.25
N GLY A 202 -4.87 -2.46 17.06
CA GLY A 202 -3.55 -3.01 16.79
C GLY A 202 -2.42 -1.99 16.89
N ARG A 203 -1.20 -2.48 16.61
CA ARG A 203 0.02 -1.67 16.52
C ARG A 203 0.79 -2.04 15.28
N MET A 204 1.43 -1.06 14.65
CA MET A 204 2.28 -1.22 13.49
C MET A 204 3.72 -0.81 13.82
N GLY A 205 4.68 -1.53 13.27
CA GLY A 205 6.11 -1.23 13.45
C GLY A 205 6.96 -1.71 12.28
N VAL A 206 8.26 -1.45 12.40
CA VAL A 206 9.25 -1.77 11.39
C VAL A 206 10.53 -2.29 12.05
N TYR A 207 11.14 -3.29 11.43
CA TYR A 207 12.53 -3.69 11.63
C TYR A 207 13.24 -3.55 10.29
N SER A 208 14.33 -2.80 10.25
CA SER A 208 15.08 -2.60 9.01
C SER A 208 16.56 -2.36 9.30
N ARG A 209 17.41 -2.86 8.40
CA ARG A 209 18.84 -2.57 8.39
C ARG A 209 19.24 -2.15 6.98
N PRO A 210 19.96 -1.03 6.82
CA PRO A 210 20.48 -0.61 5.53
C PRO A 210 21.22 -1.75 4.81
N GLY A 211 20.82 -2.03 3.57
CA GLY A 211 21.41 -3.10 2.76
C GLY A 211 20.98 -4.53 3.11
N GLN A 212 20.08 -4.73 4.10
CA GLN A 212 19.64 -6.06 4.54
C GLN A 212 18.13 -6.26 4.42
N GLY A 213 17.40 -5.22 3.96
CA GLY A 213 15.95 -5.27 3.78
C GLY A 213 15.14 -4.69 4.93
N THR A 214 13.84 -4.86 4.83
CA THR A 214 12.85 -4.28 5.75
C THR A 214 11.77 -5.30 6.09
N GLN A 215 11.37 -5.34 7.35
CA GLN A 215 10.20 -6.06 7.81
C GLN A 215 9.21 -5.04 8.41
N PHE A 216 8.08 -4.85 7.76
CA PHE A 216 6.92 -4.19 8.35
C PHE A 216 6.02 -5.21 9.02
N TYR A 217 5.48 -4.88 10.19
CA TYR A 217 4.57 -5.76 10.89
C TYR A 217 3.38 -5.00 11.47
N MET A 218 2.26 -5.71 11.58
CA MET A 218 1.09 -5.30 12.34
C MET A 218 0.75 -6.36 13.38
N ALA A 219 0.48 -5.93 14.62
CA ALA A 219 0.07 -6.78 15.73
C ALA A 219 -1.40 -6.48 16.05
N LEU A 220 -2.29 -7.39 15.73
CA LEU A 220 -3.73 -7.26 15.89
C LEU A 220 -4.21 -8.05 17.09
N PRO A 221 -5.16 -7.53 17.91
CA PRO A 221 -5.76 -8.28 19.01
C PRO A 221 -6.62 -9.44 18.49
N LEU A 222 -6.75 -10.49 19.32
CA LEU A 222 -7.66 -11.63 19.09
C LEU A 222 -9.09 -11.28 19.44
#